data_06db5194bca8ed493f868e471cba162d
#
_entry.id   06db5194bca8ed493f868e471cba162d
#
_cell.length_a   1.000
_cell.length_b   1.000
_cell.length_c   1.000
_cell.angle_alpha   90.00
_cell.angle_beta   90.00
_cell.angle_gamma   90.00
#
_symmetry.space_group_name_H-M   'P 1'
#
loop_
_entity.id
_entity.type
_entity.pdbx_description
1 polymer ?
#
loop_
_entity_poly.entity_id
_entity_poly.type
_entity_poly.pdbx_seq_one_letter_code
_entity_poly.pdbx_strand_id
1 'polypeptide(L)'
;DDLQEARRLMAQGSLGSALDRVEAVLAKQPRDARARFMKGVILTEQGKTPEAIKLFTALTEEFPELPEPYNNLAVLYAAQGQDDKARKALEMAIRTHPTYATAHENLGDIYAKMAREAYDKALQLDSGNSSARAKLALVRELFSQKPGAQQAPVRATVPEPPAALPPPP
;
A
#
# COMPACT_ATOMS: atom_id res chain seq x y z
N ASP A 1 0.33 -5.32 -25.75
CA ASP A 1 -0.06 -6.03 -24.52
C ASP A 1 -1.03 -5.14 -23.74
N ASP A 2 -2.23 -5.69 -23.45
CA ASP A 2 -3.32 -4.96 -22.80
C ASP A 2 -2.93 -4.46 -21.40
N LEU A 3 -2.10 -5.20 -20.64
CA LEU A 3 -1.63 -4.77 -19.32
C LEU A 3 -0.62 -3.63 -19.39
N GLN A 4 0.21 -3.57 -20.42
CA GLN A 4 1.11 -2.42 -20.64
C GLN A 4 0.31 -1.17 -21.00
N GLU A 5 -0.70 -1.32 -21.85
CA GLU A 5 -1.60 -0.22 -22.20
C GLU A 5 -2.39 0.26 -20.98
N ALA A 6 -2.90 -0.67 -20.15
CA ALA A 6 -3.57 -0.33 -18.90
C ALA A 6 -2.64 0.48 -17.97
N ARG A 7 -1.38 0.08 -17.86
CA ARG A 7 -0.38 0.81 -17.05
C ARG A 7 -0.13 2.21 -17.58
N ARG A 8 -0.04 2.37 -18.91
CA ARG A 8 0.12 3.68 -19.55
C ARG A 8 -1.08 4.58 -19.28
N LEU A 9 -2.29 4.03 -19.38
CA LEU A 9 -3.54 4.76 -19.10
C LEU A 9 -3.64 5.16 -17.62
N MET A 10 -3.22 4.30 -16.69
CA MET A 10 -3.13 4.64 -15.26
C MET A 10 -2.19 5.83 -15.03
N ALA A 11 -1.01 5.82 -15.64
CA ALA A 11 -0.05 6.91 -15.53
C ALA A 11 -0.59 8.25 -16.10
N GLN A 12 -1.54 8.20 -17.02
CA GLN A 12 -2.24 9.36 -17.57
C GLN A 12 -3.49 9.78 -16.76
N GLY A 13 -3.82 9.05 -15.71
CA GLY A 13 -5.03 9.27 -14.91
C GLY A 13 -6.32 8.79 -15.58
N SER A 14 -6.23 8.08 -16.70
CA SER A 14 -7.37 7.54 -17.45
C SER A 14 -7.82 6.19 -16.82
N LEU A 15 -8.27 6.23 -15.58
CA LEU A 15 -8.53 5.04 -14.76
C LEU A 15 -9.66 4.16 -15.32
N GLY A 16 -10.72 4.76 -15.89
CA GLY A 16 -11.82 4.01 -16.52
C GLY A 16 -11.34 3.19 -17.72
N SER A 17 -10.60 3.82 -18.63
CA SER A 17 -10.03 3.13 -19.79
C SER A 17 -8.99 2.07 -19.40
N ALA A 18 -8.21 2.34 -18.34
CA ALA A 18 -7.29 1.36 -17.80
C ALA A 18 -8.05 0.13 -17.25
N LEU A 19 -9.13 0.35 -16.53
CA LEU A 19 -9.99 -0.72 -16.02
C LEU A 19 -10.55 -1.58 -17.15
N ASP A 20 -11.06 -0.97 -18.22
CA ASP A 20 -11.59 -1.70 -19.38
C ASP A 20 -10.54 -2.64 -20.00
N ARG A 21 -9.28 -2.20 -20.10
CA ARG A 21 -8.18 -3.05 -20.58
C ARG A 21 -7.87 -4.22 -19.66
N VAL A 22 -7.84 -3.96 -18.36
CA VAL A 22 -7.63 -5.02 -17.35
C VAL A 22 -8.78 -6.02 -17.35
N GLU A 23 -10.02 -5.56 -17.43
CA GLU A 23 -11.20 -6.42 -17.52
C GLU A 23 -11.19 -7.29 -18.80
N ALA A 24 -10.72 -6.77 -19.93
CA ALA A 24 -10.55 -7.56 -21.14
C ALA A 24 -9.54 -8.70 -20.98
N VAL A 25 -8.48 -8.50 -20.20
CA VAL A 25 -7.53 -9.58 -19.85
C VAL A 25 -8.20 -10.59 -18.93
N LEU A 26 -8.90 -10.13 -17.90
CA LEU A 26 -9.57 -10.99 -16.92
C LEU A 26 -10.71 -11.80 -17.52
N ALA A 27 -11.36 -11.30 -18.58
CA ALA A 27 -12.39 -12.05 -19.32
C ALA A 27 -11.79 -13.32 -19.98
N LYS A 28 -10.53 -13.25 -20.41
CA LYS A 28 -9.81 -14.37 -21.03
C LYS A 28 -9.08 -15.21 -20.00
N GLN A 29 -8.54 -14.58 -18.97
CA GLN A 29 -7.71 -15.19 -17.93
C GLN A 29 -8.15 -14.71 -16.55
N PRO A 30 -9.26 -15.25 -15.99
CA PRO A 30 -9.86 -14.74 -14.74
C PRO A 30 -8.95 -14.84 -13.52
N ARG A 31 -7.94 -15.72 -13.56
CA ARG A 31 -7.01 -15.96 -12.46
C ARG A 31 -5.64 -15.31 -12.66
N ASP A 32 -5.46 -14.47 -13.68
CA ASP A 32 -4.20 -13.75 -13.87
C ASP A 32 -3.95 -12.82 -12.68
N ALA A 33 -2.94 -13.16 -11.87
CA ALA A 33 -2.63 -12.43 -10.64
C ALA A 33 -2.21 -10.98 -10.93
N ARG A 34 -1.50 -10.73 -12.03
CA ARG A 34 -1.05 -9.37 -12.40
C ARG A 34 -2.22 -8.49 -12.81
N ALA A 35 -3.13 -9.03 -13.62
CA ALA A 35 -4.33 -8.31 -14.04
C ALA A 35 -5.24 -8.00 -12.83
N ARG A 36 -5.44 -8.98 -11.95
CA ARG A 36 -6.20 -8.79 -10.70
C ARG A 36 -5.56 -7.76 -9.79
N PHE A 37 -4.24 -7.79 -9.67
CA PHE A 37 -3.49 -6.81 -8.89
C PHE A 37 -3.65 -5.39 -9.45
N MET A 38 -3.49 -5.23 -10.77
CA MET A 38 -3.71 -3.93 -11.44
C MET A 38 -5.14 -3.43 -11.24
N LYS A 39 -6.13 -4.31 -11.32
CA LYS A 39 -7.52 -3.96 -10.99
C LYS A 39 -7.63 -3.42 -9.57
N GLY A 40 -7.00 -4.07 -8.60
CA GLY A 40 -6.96 -3.60 -7.20
C GLY A 40 -6.35 -2.19 -7.06
N VAL A 41 -5.25 -1.91 -7.76
CA VAL A 41 -4.62 -0.59 -7.77
C VAL A 41 -5.55 0.46 -8.40
N ILE A 42 -6.17 0.15 -9.53
CA ILE A 42 -7.15 1.05 -10.18
C ILE A 42 -8.32 1.35 -9.26
N LEU A 43 -8.89 0.34 -8.62
CA LEU A 43 -9.99 0.51 -7.66
C LEU A 43 -9.57 1.39 -6.48
N THR A 44 -8.35 1.24 -6.00
CA THR A 44 -7.80 2.09 -4.94
C THR A 44 -7.73 3.55 -5.39
N GLU A 45 -7.21 3.82 -6.58
CA GLU A 45 -7.11 5.17 -7.13
C GLU A 45 -8.48 5.79 -7.45
N GLN A 46 -9.48 4.97 -7.76
CA GLN A 46 -10.88 5.39 -7.92
C GLN A 46 -11.61 5.65 -6.60
N GLY A 47 -10.97 5.39 -5.45
CA GLY A 47 -11.60 5.51 -4.13
C GLY A 47 -12.58 4.39 -3.79
N LYS A 48 -12.58 3.30 -4.55
CA LYS A 48 -13.43 2.11 -4.31
C LYS A 48 -12.77 1.18 -3.29
N THR A 49 -12.56 1.69 -2.10
CA THR A 49 -11.78 1.04 -1.04
C THR A 49 -12.31 -0.33 -0.63
N PRO A 50 -13.62 -0.55 -0.38
CA PRO A 50 -14.11 -1.88 -0.01
C PRO A 50 -13.85 -2.95 -1.08
N GLU A 51 -14.04 -2.60 -2.35
CA GLU A 51 -13.80 -3.50 -3.48
C GLU A 51 -12.31 -3.83 -3.64
N ALA A 52 -11.43 -2.83 -3.48
CA ALA A 52 -10.00 -3.01 -3.51
C ALA A 52 -9.51 -3.92 -2.36
N ILE A 53 -9.99 -3.73 -1.14
CA ILE A 53 -9.67 -4.59 0.02
C ILE A 53 -10.09 -6.03 -0.27
N LYS A 54 -11.29 -6.25 -0.76
CA LYS A 54 -11.78 -7.59 -1.11
C LYS A 54 -10.88 -8.29 -2.12
N LEU A 55 -10.47 -7.56 -3.16
CA LEU A 55 -9.62 -8.11 -4.22
C LEU A 55 -8.21 -8.42 -3.72
N PHE A 56 -7.58 -7.51 -2.99
CA PHE A 56 -6.24 -7.77 -2.43
C PHE A 56 -6.26 -8.87 -1.37
N THR A 57 -7.31 -8.96 -0.56
CA THR A 57 -7.48 -10.07 0.40
C THR A 57 -7.52 -11.40 -0.34
N ALA A 58 -8.32 -11.52 -1.38
CA ALA A 58 -8.37 -12.74 -2.21
C ALA A 58 -6.99 -13.07 -2.80
N LEU A 59 -6.23 -12.06 -3.26
CA LEU A 59 -4.88 -12.28 -3.78
C LEU A 59 -3.91 -12.77 -2.70
N THR A 60 -4.01 -12.29 -1.46
CA THR A 60 -3.17 -12.80 -0.36
C THR A 60 -3.50 -14.24 0.02
N GLU A 61 -4.74 -14.66 -0.14
CA GLU A 61 -5.18 -16.04 0.12
C GLU A 61 -4.75 -17.00 -0.98
N GLU A 62 -4.85 -16.58 -2.24
CA GLU A 62 -4.51 -17.41 -3.39
C GLU A 62 -3.01 -17.43 -3.71
N PHE A 63 -2.30 -16.33 -3.43
CA PHE A 63 -0.87 -16.16 -3.71
C PHE A 63 -0.15 -15.61 -2.47
N PRO A 64 -0.10 -16.40 -1.38
CA PRO A 64 0.43 -15.94 -0.09
C PRO A 64 1.93 -15.62 -0.10
N GLU A 65 2.64 -16.01 -1.15
CA GLU A 65 4.07 -15.72 -1.36
C GLU A 65 4.34 -14.34 -1.95
N LEU A 66 3.32 -13.63 -2.48
CA LEU A 66 3.50 -12.32 -3.09
C LEU A 66 3.41 -11.22 -2.02
N PRO A 67 4.45 -10.36 -1.88
CA PRO A 67 4.44 -9.30 -0.87
C PRO A 67 3.57 -8.10 -1.25
N GLU A 68 3.38 -7.82 -2.54
CA GLU A 68 2.70 -6.62 -3.02
C GLU A 68 1.22 -6.52 -2.59
N PRO A 69 0.41 -7.60 -2.63
CA PRO A 69 -0.97 -7.52 -2.16
C PRO A 69 -1.07 -7.18 -0.67
N TYR A 70 -0.17 -7.71 0.16
CA TYR A 70 -0.13 -7.36 1.60
C TYR A 70 0.24 -5.88 1.79
N ASN A 71 1.23 -5.38 1.05
CA ASN A 71 1.61 -3.97 1.12
C ASN A 71 0.44 -3.06 0.72
N ASN A 72 -0.29 -3.38 -0.34
CA ASN A 72 -1.40 -2.57 -0.80
C ASN A 72 -2.63 -2.65 0.12
N LEU A 73 -2.87 -3.79 0.76
CA LEU A 73 -3.83 -3.87 1.88
C LEU A 73 -3.45 -2.91 3.01
N ALA A 74 -2.17 -2.86 3.37
CA ALA A 74 -1.70 -1.95 4.41
C ALA A 74 -1.97 -0.47 4.06
N VAL A 75 -1.76 -0.08 2.80
CA VAL A 75 -2.11 1.27 2.31
C VAL A 75 -3.58 1.59 2.56
N LEU A 76 -4.46 0.66 2.20
CA LEU A 76 -5.92 0.82 2.36
C LEU A 76 -6.32 0.88 3.83
N TYR A 77 -5.78 0.01 4.67
CA TYR A 77 -6.05 0.02 6.11
C TYR A 77 -5.54 1.29 6.78
N ALA A 78 -4.34 1.76 6.42
CA ALA A 78 -3.79 3.01 6.94
C ALA A 78 -4.66 4.22 6.57
N ALA A 79 -5.17 4.27 5.34
CA ALA A 79 -6.08 5.31 4.89
C ALA A 79 -7.41 5.33 5.67
N GLN A 80 -7.83 4.19 6.22
CA GLN A 80 -9.01 4.06 7.07
C GLN A 80 -8.70 4.29 8.57
N GLY A 81 -7.46 4.62 8.94
CA GLY A 81 -7.03 4.75 10.33
C GLY A 81 -6.89 3.41 11.07
N GLN A 82 -6.89 2.28 10.35
CA GLN A 82 -6.74 0.94 10.92
C GLN A 82 -5.26 0.54 10.96
N ASP A 83 -4.48 1.24 11.78
CA ASP A 83 -3.02 1.13 11.81
C ASP A 83 -2.52 -0.24 12.25
N ASP A 84 -3.21 -0.90 13.19
CA ASP A 84 -2.87 -2.27 13.60
C ASP A 84 -3.01 -3.29 12.46
N LYS A 85 -4.06 -3.17 11.67
CA LYS A 85 -4.25 -4.02 10.49
C LYS A 85 -3.21 -3.72 9.42
N ALA A 86 -2.88 -2.44 9.21
CA ALA A 86 -1.83 -2.03 8.28
C ALA A 86 -0.48 -2.61 8.71
N ARG A 87 -0.12 -2.50 9.98
CA ARG A 87 1.11 -3.08 10.54
C ARG A 87 1.20 -4.59 10.31
N LYS A 88 0.13 -5.32 10.63
CA LYS A 88 0.09 -6.78 10.43
C LYS A 88 0.26 -7.18 8.96
N ALA A 89 -0.37 -6.46 8.04
CA ALA A 89 -0.23 -6.70 6.60
C ALA A 89 1.21 -6.47 6.13
N LEU A 90 1.87 -5.39 6.60
CA LEU A 90 3.27 -5.11 6.28
C LEU A 90 4.22 -6.16 6.87
N GLU A 91 3.98 -6.62 8.08
CA GLU A 91 4.74 -7.72 8.69
C GLU A 91 4.62 -9.01 7.86
N MET A 92 3.45 -9.29 7.27
CA MET A 92 3.28 -10.40 6.35
C MET A 92 4.05 -10.20 5.05
N ALA A 93 4.03 -9.02 4.46
CA ALA A 93 4.81 -8.69 3.27
C ALA A 93 6.32 -8.93 3.50
N ILE A 94 6.83 -8.47 4.65
CA ILE A 94 8.24 -8.64 5.05
C ILE A 94 8.56 -10.12 5.31
N ARG A 95 7.65 -10.86 5.90
CA ARG A 95 7.84 -12.30 6.13
C ARG A 95 7.95 -13.09 4.83
N THR A 96 7.15 -12.76 3.83
CA THR A 96 7.21 -13.42 2.52
C THR A 96 8.43 -12.99 1.70
N HIS A 97 8.82 -11.73 1.83
CA HIS A 97 9.94 -11.15 1.09
C HIS A 97 10.72 -10.16 1.97
N PRO A 98 11.71 -10.66 2.77
CA PRO A 98 12.41 -9.83 3.77
C PRO A 98 13.19 -8.64 3.21
N THR A 99 13.51 -8.64 1.92
CA THR A 99 14.22 -7.55 1.24
C THR A 99 13.31 -6.56 0.54
N TYR A 100 11.99 -6.67 0.73
CA TYR A 100 11.02 -5.77 0.12
C TYR A 100 11.03 -4.40 0.82
N ALA A 101 11.88 -3.51 0.33
CA ALA A 101 12.17 -2.22 0.97
C ALA A 101 10.94 -1.35 1.19
N THR A 102 9.99 -1.35 0.26
CA THR A 102 8.76 -0.55 0.36
C THR A 102 7.95 -0.94 1.60
N ALA A 103 7.85 -2.24 1.92
CA ALA A 103 7.12 -2.67 3.12
C ALA A 103 7.83 -2.22 4.41
N HIS A 104 9.16 -2.24 4.45
CA HIS A 104 9.93 -1.73 5.59
C HIS A 104 9.74 -0.21 5.77
N GLU A 105 9.81 0.56 4.68
CA GLU A 105 9.57 2.01 4.71
C GLU A 105 8.14 2.32 5.21
N ASN A 106 7.16 1.66 4.64
CA ASN A 106 5.75 1.82 5.04
C ASN A 106 5.51 1.42 6.50
N LEU A 107 6.18 0.38 6.98
CA LEU A 107 6.10 -0.03 8.40
C LEU A 107 6.68 1.06 9.31
N GLY A 108 7.78 1.69 8.92
CA GLY A 108 8.34 2.85 9.61
C GLY A 108 7.34 4.00 9.71
N ASP A 109 6.64 4.31 8.63
CA ASP A 109 5.61 5.36 8.60
C ASP A 109 4.42 5.02 9.52
N ILE A 110 3.98 3.76 9.55
CA ILE A 110 2.93 3.31 10.47
C ILE A 110 3.38 3.44 11.93
N TYR A 111 4.60 3.02 12.27
CA TYR A 111 5.10 3.17 13.64
C TYR A 111 5.23 4.64 14.05
N ALA A 112 5.67 5.52 13.17
CA ALA A 112 5.72 6.96 13.43
C ALA A 112 4.33 7.55 13.70
N LYS A 113 3.33 7.13 12.92
CA LYS A 113 1.93 7.53 13.13
C LYS A 113 1.40 7.04 14.48
N MET A 114 1.64 5.77 14.81
CA MET A 114 1.24 5.20 16.10
C MET A 114 1.96 5.88 17.28
N ALA A 115 3.24 6.21 17.12
CA ALA A 115 4.01 6.96 18.11
C ALA A 115 3.41 8.36 18.34
N ARG A 116 3.05 9.06 17.27
CA ARG A 116 2.39 10.38 17.36
C ARG A 116 1.09 10.29 18.16
N GLU A 117 0.25 9.32 17.87
CA GLU A 117 -1.01 9.11 18.59
C GLU A 117 -0.79 8.79 20.07
N ALA A 118 0.22 7.99 20.38
CA ALA A 118 0.58 7.68 21.77
C ALA A 118 1.10 8.90 22.53
N TYR A 119 1.94 9.73 21.90
CA TYR A 119 2.42 10.97 22.54
C TYR A 119 1.31 12.01 22.69
N ASP A 120 0.41 12.14 21.72
CA ASP A 120 -0.78 12.98 21.85
C ASP A 120 -1.63 12.53 23.05
N LYS A 121 -1.81 11.23 23.21
CA LYS A 121 -2.55 10.66 24.35
C LYS A 121 -1.85 10.95 25.69
N ALA A 122 -0.54 10.81 25.75
CA ALA A 122 0.24 11.16 26.93
C ALA A 122 0.05 12.62 27.33
N LEU A 123 0.04 13.54 26.36
CA LEU A 123 -0.20 14.98 26.61
C LEU A 123 -1.64 15.29 27.01
N GLN A 124 -2.63 14.54 26.51
CA GLN A 124 -4.03 14.67 26.95
C GLN A 124 -4.19 14.27 28.42
N LEU A 125 -3.43 13.29 28.89
CA LEU A 125 -3.46 12.80 30.26
C LEU A 125 -2.59 13.63 31.22
N ASP A 126 -1.49 14.16 30.72
CA ASP A 126 -0.54 15.03 31.44
C ASP A 126 -0.02 16.13 30.50
N SER A 127 -0.67 17.27 30.50
CA SER A 127 -0.30 18.42 29.66
C SER A 127 1.07 19.03 29.98
N GLY A 128 1.60 18.77 31.17
CA GLY A 128 2.91 19.19 31.62
C GLY A 128 4.06 18.27 31.23
N ASN A 129 3.80 17.16 30.53
CA ASN A 129 4.82 16.20 30.11
C ASN A 129 5.69 16.80 28.98
N SER A 130 6.79 17.44 29.36
CA SER A 130 7.72 18.09 28.43
C SER A 130 8.44 17.09 27.53
N SER A 131 8.74 15.90 28.04
CA SER A 131 9.37 14.80 27.27
C SER A 131 8.46 14.32 26.12
N ALA A 132 7.20 14.06 26.42
CA ALA A 132 6.21 13.66 25.40
C ALA A 132 6.02 14.78 24.35
N ARG A 133 5.98 16.03 24.77
CA ARG A 133 5.86 17.18 23.84
C ARG A 133 7.04 17.29 22.90
N ALA A 134 8.26 17.12 23.39
CA ALA A 134 9.47 17.18 22.59
C ALA A 134 9.51 16.01 21.57
N LYS A 135 9.15 14.80 22.00
CA LYS A 135 9.09 13.61 21.12
C LYS A 135 8.00 13.75 20.06
N LEU A 136 6.84 14.28 20.40
CA LEU A 136 5.77 14.55 19.46
C LEU A 136 6.21 15.54 18.38
N ALA A 137 6.91 16.62 18.75
CA ALA A 137 7.45 17.57 17.79
C ALA A 137 8.42 16.92 16.80
N LEU A 138 9.31 16.03 17.25
CA LEU A 138 10.22 15.28 16.39
C LEU A 138 9.49 14.35 15.41
N VAL A 139 8.47 13.63 15.89
CA VAL A 139 7.68 12.74 15.02
C VAL A 139 6.91 13.54 13.97
N ARG A 140 6.34 14.66 14.35
CA ARG A 140 5.64 15.55 13.39
C ARG A 140 6.58 16.10 12.32
N GLU A 141 7.82 16.41 12.67
CA GLU A 141 8.83 16.89 11.73
C GLU A 141 9.16 15.87 10.63
N LEU A 142 9.12 14.55 10.92
CA LEU A 142 9.33 13.50 9.93
C LEU A 142 8.37 13.60 8.72
N PHE A 143 7.17 14.11 8.93
CA PHE A 143 6.14 14.21 7.90
C PHE A 143 6.04 15.61 7.28
N SER A 144 6.64 16.63 7.89
CA SER A 144 6.56 18.03 7.43
C SER A 144 7.55 18.37 6.30
N GLN A 145 8.58 17.56 6.10
CA GLN A 145 9.64 17.83 5.14
C GLN A 145 9.30 17.49 3.67
N LYS A 146 8.13 16.93 3.39
CA LYS A 146 7.64 16.71 2.02
C LYS A 146 6.60 17.76 1.67
N PRO A 147 6.80 18.56 0.61
CA PRO A 147 5.78 19.49 0.13
C PRO A 147 4.50 18.72 -0.21
N GLY A 148 3.39 19.02 0.48
CA GLY A 148 2.10 18.39 0.25
C GLY A 148 1.73 17.20 1.13
N ALA A 149 2.59 16.78 2.06
CA ALA A 149 2.31 15.65 2.92
C ALA A 149 1.70 16.08 4.26
N GLN A 150 0.41 16.25 4.30
CA GLN A 150 -0.32 16.26 5.58
C GLN A 150 -0.40 14.86 6.21
N GLN A 151 -0.11 13.83 5.47
CA GLN A 151 0.17 12.44 5.89
C GLN A 151 1.01 11.83 4.79
N ALA A 152 2.21 11.31 5.09
CA ALA A 152 2.96 10.53 4.12
C ALA A 152 2.11 9.28 3.78
N PRO A 153 1.57 9.16 2.57
CA PRO A 153 0.78 7.99 2.24
C PRO A 153 1.72 6.78 2.21
N VAL A 154 1.31 5.74 2.89
CA VAL A 154 1.89 4.40 2.73
C VAL A 154 1.90 4.09 1.23
N ARG A 155 3.06 3.81 0.67
CA ARG A 155 3.22 3.69 -0.79
C ARG A 155 2.62 2.39 -1.32
N ALA A 156 1.63 2.53 -2.19
CA ALA A 156 1.19 1.42 -3.03
C ALA A 156 2.32 1.00 -3.99
N THR A 157 2.39 -0.28 -4.26
CA THR A 157 3.32 -0.82 -5.26
C THR A 157 2.55 -1.36 -6.45
N VAL A 158 3.07 -1.10 -7.63
CA VAL A 158 2.65 -1.77 -8.86
C VAL A 158 3.72 -2.82 -9.16
N PRO A 159 3.37 -4.10 -9.37
CA PRO A 159 4.36 -5.11 -9.66
C PRO A 159 5.15 -4.75 -10.90
N GLU A 160 6.47 -4.76 -10.81
CA GLU A 160 7.28 -4.82 -12.02
C GLU A 160 7.01 -6.16 -12.74
N PRO A 161 6.98 -6.16 -14.08
CA PRO A 161 6.93 -7.41 -14.79
C PRO A 161 8.12 -8.26 -14.33
N PRO A 162 7.93 -9.57 -14.07
CA PRO A 162 9.05 -10.43 -13.74
C PRO A 162 10.11 -10.26 -14.84
N ALA A 163 11.35 -10.02 -14.43
CA ALA A 163 12.47 -10.03 -15.36
C ALA A 163 12.33 -11.29 -16.23
N ALA A 164 12.40 -11.11 -17.54
CA ALA A 164 12.28 -12.22 -18.47
C ALA A 164 13.20 -13.35 -18.00
N LEU A 165 12.61 -14.53 -17.72
CA LEU A 165 13.38 -15.70 -17.42
C LEU A 165 14.44 -15.88 -18.52
N PRO A 166 15.70 -16.17 -18.20
CA PRO A 166 16.68 -16.51 -19.21
C PRO A 166 16.15 -17.68 -20.04
N PRO A 167 16.41 -17.71 -21.34
CA PRO A 167 15.98 -18.81 -22.18
C PRO A 167 16.49 -20.13 -21.61
N PRO A 168 15.70 -21.22 -21.68
CA PRO A 168 16.14 -22.51 -21.23
C PRO A 168 17.41 -22.96 -21.98
N PRO A 169 18.28 -23.74 -21.34
CA PRO A 169 19.53 -24.19 -21.90
C PRO A 169 19.36 -25.05 -23.16
#